data_604e48c05c811568dd0e7c743c3dec8e
#
_entry.id   604e48c05c811568dd0e7c743c3dec8e
#
_cell.length_a   1.000
_cell.length_b   1.000
_cell.length_c   1.000
_cell.angle_alpha   90.00
_cell.angle_beta   90.00
_cell.angle_gamma   90.00
#
_symmetry.space_group_name_H-M   'P 1'
#
loop_
_entity.id
_entity.type
_entity.pdbx_description
1 polymer ?
#
loop_
_entity_poly.entity_id
_entity_poly.type
_entity_poly.pdbx_seq_one_letter_code
_entity_poly.pdbx_strand_id
1 'polypeptide(L)'
;MKPLVRLSTLLLSLVSMSAGATADVDLHHVVRLEGHGPRTVILEAGLGDTLDVWKEVQPRIAAGCTRTLSYNRAGYVGSDPAAGPRDSATIVAELRAELKRRNIDPPYVLVGHSLGGLYMQYFARNYPQEVAGLLLVDSTSWHQGMSVDASANTPYMGRTAVTLFMPWIMRREINDSGAAGEQVHASPQVDRIPTIVLSSTRGPSGETPAARALSADMQDEIAADFPGAEHVRVADSGHYIQRDQPTVVVEAARQLAGCPSIPPRAQGTPAQN
;
A
#
# COMPACT_ATOMS: atom_id res chain seq x y z
N MET A 1 -20.75 10.04 74.50
CA MET A 1 -19.59 9.74 73.64
C MET A 1 -20.10 9.52 72.23
N LYS A 2 -19.85 10.45 71.32
CA LYS A 2 -20.22 10.35 69.90
C LYS A 2 -18.96 10.03 69.05
N PRO A 3 -18.96 9.09 68.09
CA PRO A 3 -17.80 8.84 67.28
C PRO A 3 -17.68 9.87 66.15
N LEU A 4 -16.46 10.39 65.95
CA LEU A 4 -16.09 11.23 64.80
C LEU A 4 -15.93 10.33 63.53
N VAL A 5 -16.71 10.64 62.54
CA VAL A 5 -16.52 10.11 61.17
C VAL A 5 -15.47 10.96 60.46
N ARG A 6 -14.33 10.35 60.14
CA ARG A 6 -13.30 10.98 59.27
C ARG A 6 -13.68 10.79 57.80
N LEU A 7 -13.98 11.88 57.13
CA LEU A 7 -14.14 11.93 55.68
C LEU A 7 -12.74 11.96 55.02
N SER A 8 -12.36 10.88 54.37
CA SER A 8 -11.15 10.85 53.51
C SER A 8 -11.48 11.36 52.11
N THR A 9 -10.99 12.53 51.82
CA THR A 9 -11.09 13.12 50.46
C THR A 9 -10.08 12.41 49.55
N LEU A 10 -10.60 11.66 48.58
CA LEU A 10 -9.81 11.05 47.50
C LEU A 10 -9.54 12.11 46.44
N LEU A 11 -8.29 12.58 46.31
CA LEU A 11 -7.86 13.44 45.23
C LEU A 11 -7.67 12.58 43.96
N LEU A 12 -8.57 12.75 43.00
CA LEU A 12 -8.45 12.20 41.66
C LEU A 12 -7.49 13.10 40.84
N SER A 13 -6.24 12.67 40.66
CA SER A 13 -5.29 13.35 39.78
C SER A 13 -5.64 13.04 38.33
N LEU A 14 -6.17 14.04 37.62
CA LEU A 14 -6.29 14.02 36.15
C LEU A 14 -4.90 14.07 35.55
N VAL A 15 -4.44 12.94 35.02
CA VAL A 15 -3.30 12.89 34.12
C VAL A 15 -3.76 13.43 32.77
N SER A 16 -3.43 14.67 32.48
CA SER A 16 -3.57 15.24 31.15
C SER A 16 -2.58 14.55 30.21
N MET A 17 -3.06 13.63 29.38
CA MET A 17 -2.27 13.15 28.23
C MET A 17 -2.15 14.31 27.24
N SER A 18 -0.98 14.96 27.25
CA SER A 18 -0.60 15.87 26.17
C SER A 18 -0.50 15.04 24.89
N ALA A 19 -1.39 15.30 23.93
CA ALA A 19 -1.22 14.85 22.57
C ALA A 19 0.12 15.42 22.07
N GLY A 20 1.13 14.55 21.90
CA GLY A 20 2.40 14.95 21.32
C GLY A 20 2.13 15.56 19.97
N ALA A 21 2.52 16.83 19.79
CA ALA A 21 2.57 17.47 18.50
C ALA A 21 3.49 16.62 17.61
N THR A 22 2.93 15.94 16.60
CA THR A 22 3.73 15.35 15.54
C THR A 22 4.46 16.50 14.87
N ALA A 23 5.79 16.52 15.00
CA ALA A 23 6.62 17.44 14.25
C ALA A 23 6.21 17.35 12.78
N ASP A 24 5.87 18.48 12.18
CA ASP A 24 5.57 18.58 10.75
C ASP A 24 6.86 18.17 10.02
N VAL A 25 6.92 16.95 9.53
CA VAL A 25 8.11 16.42 8.84
C VAL A 25 8.05 17.00 7.43
N ASP A 26 8.85 18.04 7.19
CA ASP A 26 8.99 18.68 5.88
C ASP A 26 9.86 17.79 4.97
N LEU A 27 9.31 16.65 4.56
CA LEU A 27 9.95 15.69 3.65
C LEU A 27 9.53 15.97 2.22
N HIS A 28 10.50 16.06 1.32
CA HIS A 28 10.26 16.19 -0.11
C HIS A 28 10.36 14.81 -0.79
N HIS A 29 9.26 14.41 -1.42
CA HIS A 29 9.21 13.22 -2.26
C HIS A 29 9.29 13.59 -3.74
N VAL A 30 9.98 12.77 -4.53
CA VAL A 30 9.82 12.82 -5.99
C VAL A 30 8.43 12.31 -6.32
N VAL A 31 7.65 13.14 -7.00
CA VAL A 31 6.24 12.89 -7.31
C VAL A 31 6.00 13.07 -8.79
N ARG A 32 5.20 12.17 -9.37
CA ARG A 32 4.59 12.32 -10.70
C ARG A 32 3.09 12.50 -10.56
N LEU A 33 2.60 13.65 -10.99
CA LEU A 33 1.19 13.99 -11.05
C LEU A 33 0.73 13.98 -12.51
N GLU A 34 -0.36 13.27 -12.79
CA GLU A 34 -0.95 13.23 -14.14
C GLU A 34 -2.48 13.34 -14.07
N GLY A 35 -3.06 13.91 -15.12
CA GLY A 35 -4.50 14.04 -15.25
C GLY A 35 -5.12 15.10 -14.33
N HIS A 36 -6.44 15.16 -14.38
CA HIS A 36 -7.27 16.05 -13.56
C HIS A 36 -8.62 15.39 -13.31
N GLY A 37 -9.26 15.73 -12.21
CA GLY A 37 -10.57 15.17 -11.86
C GLY A 37 -10.87 15.36 -10.37
N PRO A 38 -12.09 14.99 -9.96
CA PRO A 38 -12.55 15.20 -8.60
C PRO A 38 -11.91 14.26 -7.57
N ARG A 39 -11.34 13.14 -8.02
CA ARG A 39 -10.64 12.16 -7.17
C ARG A 39 -9.18 12.05 -7.55
N THR A 40 -8.36 11.68 -6.57
CA THR A 40 -6.96 11.36 -6.82
C THR A 40 -6.71 9.88 -6.54
N VAL A 41 -6.11 9.20 -7.50
CA VAL A 41 -5.59 7.82 -7.35
C VAL A 41 -4.15 7.90 -6.89
N ILE A 42 -3.84 7.34 -5.74
CA ILE A 42 -2.50 7.29 -5.16
C ILE A 42 -1.87 5.94 -5.49
N LEU A 43 -0.67 5.94 -6.04
CA LEU A 43 0.02 4.73 -6.52
C LEU A 43 1.26 4.48 -5.65
N GLU A 44 1.19 3.47 -4.78
CA GLU A 44 2.23 3.06 -3.84
C GLU A 44 3.02 1.87 -4.38
N ALA A 45 4.33 2.05 -4.54
CA ALA A 45 5.22 1.04 -5.13
C ALA A 45 5.64 -0.05 -4.12
N GLY A 46 6.09 -1.19 -4.64
CA GLY A 46 6.63 -2.29 -3.85
C GLY A 46 8.01 -2.02 -3.25
N LEU A 47 8.59 -3.03 -2.61
CA LEU A 47 9.96 -3.00 -2.08
C LEU A 47 10.97 -2.80 -3.23
N GLY A 48 11.82 -1.80 -3.11
CA GLY A 48 12.87 -1.51 -4.09
C GLY A 48 12.40 -0.83 -5.37
N ASP A 49 11.09 -0.70 -5.56
CA ASP A 49 10.53 -0.02 -6.72
C ASP A 49 10.43 1.49 -6.50
N THR A 50 10.49 2.21 -7.61
CA THR A 50 10.22 3.66 -7.69
C THR A 50 8.87 3.90 -8.36
N LEU A 51 8.46 5.16 -8.43
CA LEU A 51 7.25 5.58 -9.16
C LEU A 51 7.23 5.08 -10.63
N ASP A 52 8.38 4.71 -11.20
CA ASP A 52 8.45 4.21 -12.57
C ASP A 52 7.83 2.82 -12.77
N VAL A 53 7.56 2.08 -11.69
CA VAL A 53 6.81 0.82 -11.78
C VAL A 53 5.41 1.04 -12.35
N TRP A 54 4.88 2.26 -12.24
CA TRP A 54 3.55 2.68 -12.66
C TRP A 54 3.51 3.35 -14.05
N LYS A 55 4.64 3.51 -14.73
CA LYS A 55 4.75 4.28 -15.99
C LYS A 55 3.79 3.83 -17.09
N GLU A 56 3.47 2.53 -17.15
CA GLU A 56 2.57 1.97 -18.17
C GLU A 56 1.09 2.18 -17.84
N VAL A 57 0.75 2.24 -16.55
CA VAL A 57 -0.66 2.30 -16.09
C VAL A 57 -1.09 3.71 -15.68
N GLN A 58 -0.20 4.50 -15.10
CA GLN A 58 -0.54 5.82 -14.55
C GLN A 58 -1.18 6.75 -15.60
N PRO A 59 -0.62 6.95 -16.81
CA PRO A 59 -1.24 7.83 -17.81
C PRO A 59 -2.62 7.32 -18.26
N ARG A 60 -2.80 6.01 -18.30
CA ARG A 60 -4.06 5.36 -18.71
C ARG A 60 -5.13 5.50 -17.63
N ILE A 61 -4.76 5.40 -16.34
CA ILE A 61 -5.66 5.65 -15.22
C ILE A 61 -6.09 7.11 -15.24
N ALA A 62 -5.15 8.05 -15.44
CA ALA A 62 -5.39 9.49 -15.44
C ALA A 62 -6.28 9.96 -16.60
N ALA A 63 -6.40 9.18 -17.68
CA ALA A 63 -7.04 9.61 -18.92
C ALA A 63 -8.49 10.10 -18.74
N GLY A 64 -8.68 11.41 -18.75
CA GLY A 64 -9.95 12.10 -18.90
C GLY A 64 -10.92 12.10 -17.73
N CYS A 65 -10.56 11.53 -16.56
CA CYS A 65 -11.54 11.36 -15.49
C CYS A 65 -10.98 11.57 -14.08
N THR A 66 -9.73 11.25 -13.83
CA THR A 66 -9.16 11.30 -12.48
C THR A 66 -7.75 11.86 -12.50
N ARG A 67 -7.31 12.38 -11.39
CA ARG A 67 -5.92 12.74 -11.15
C ARG A 67 -5.20 11.53 -10.57
N THR A 68 -3.93 11.33 -10.88
CA THR A 68 -3.09 10.27 -10.31
C THR A 68 -1.84 10.86 -9.72
N LEU A 69 -1.37 10.27 -8.63
CA LEU A 69 -0.12 10.59 -7.98
C LEU A 69 0.66 9.30 -7.74
N SER A 70 1.85 9.19 -8.29
CA SER A 70 2.87 8.21 -7.87
C SER A 70 4.07 8.93 -7.28
N TYR A 71 4.81 8.27 -6.40
CA TYR A 71 5.92 8.91 -5.71
C TYR A 71 7.02 7.93 -5.30
N ASN A 72 8.19 8.46 -5.04
CA ASN A 72 9.27 7.73 -4.40
C ASN A 72 9.23 7.98 -2.90
N ARG A 73 9.17 6.92 -2.10
CA ARG A 73 9.26 7.03 -0.64
C ARG A 73 10.56 7.69 -0.20
N ALA A 74 10.57 8.25 1.00
CA ALA A 74 11.80 8.76 1.61
C ALA A 74 12.91 7.69 1.61
N GLY A 75 14.12 8.09 1.28
CA GLY A 75 15.29 7.22 1.10
C GLY A 75 15.43 6.60 -0.28
N TYR A 76 14.43 6.70 -1.15
CA TYR A 76 14.54 6.31 -2.56
C TYR A 76 15.07 7.47 -3.41
N VAL A 77 15.55 7.13 -4.62
CA VAL A 77 16.24 8.07 -5.49
C VAL A 77 15.46 9.37 -5.71
N GLY A 78 16.12 10.49 -5.44
CA GLY A 78 15.60 11.84 -5.64
C GLY A 78 14.66 12.34 -4.52
N SER A 79 14.17 11.48 -3.64
CA SER A 79 13.45 11.87 -2.43
C SER A 79 14.42 12.11 -1.27
N ASP A 80 13.97 12.86 -0.26
CA ASP A 80 14.74 13.12 0.94
C ASP A 80 15.12 11.82 1.68
N PRO A 81 16.21 11.82 2.45
CA PRO A 81 16.59 10.67 3.27
C PRO A 81 15.51 10.27 4.26
N ALA A 82 15.30 8.98 4.44
CA ALA A 82 14.39 8.49 5.47
C ALA A 82 14.99 8.68 6.87
N ALA A 83 14.33 9.45 7.71
CA ALA A 83 14.78 9.73 9.07
C ALA A 83 14.26 8.72 10.12
N GLY A 84 13.08 8.15 9.89
CA GLY A 84 12.37 7.26 10.81
C GLY A 84 12.39 5.78 10.42
N PRO A 85 11.66 4.93 11.15
CA PRO A 85 11.41 3.55 10.76
C PRO A 85 10.67 3.49 9.40
N ARG A 86 10.71 2.32 8.76
CA ARG A 86 10.00 2.09 7.48
C ARG A 86 8.81 1.17 7.68
N ASP A 87 8.09 1.36 8.77
CA ASP A 87 6.86 0.67 9.10
C ASP A 87 5.62 1.34 8.46
N SER A 88 4.47 0.69 8.53
CA SER A 88 3.23 1.16 7.89
C SER A 88 2.79 2.54 8.41
N ALA A 89 2.90 2.76 9.71
CA ALA A 89 2.48 4.02 10.33
C ALA A 89 3.32 5.21 9.84
N THR A 90 4.64 5.03 9.80
CA THR A 90 5.58 6.09 9.35
C THR A 90 5.40 6.38 7.86
N ILE A 91 5.36 5.35 7.01
CA ILE A 91 5.17 5.51 5.55
C ILE A 91 3.85 6.24 5.25
N VAL A 92 2.76 5.85 5.91
CA VAL A 92 1.46 6.48 5.69
C VAL A 92 1.41 7.90 6.24
N ALA A 93 2.07 8.19 7.36
CA ALA A 93 2.18 9.55 7.88
C ALA A 93 2.95 10.48 6.92
N GLU A 94 4.07 10.01 6.37
CA GLU A 94 4.87 10.74 5.37
C GLU A 94 4.03 11.02 4.10
N LEU A 95 3.32 10.02 3.58
CA LEU A 95 2.44 10.18 2.41
C LEU A 95 1.33 11.22 2.67
N ARG A 96 0.65 11.13 3.81
CA ARG A 96 -0.42 12.08 4.17
C ARG A 96 0.11 13.50 4.33
N ALA A 97 1.31 13.68 4.90
CA ALA A 97 1.97 14.99 4.96
C ALA A 97 2.27 15.54 3.57
N GLU A 98 2.75 14.70 2.65
CA GLU A 98 3.02 15.07 1.26
C GLU A 98 1.74 15.49 0.51
N LEU A 99 0.65 14.73 0.67
CA LEU A 99 -0.65 15.04 0.07
C LEU A 99 -1.19 16.38 0.58
N LYS A 100 -1.12 16.62 1.91
CA LYS A 100 -1.50 17.88 2.53
C LYS A 100 -0.67 19.06 2.02
N ARG A 101 0.65 18.89 1.93
CA ARG A 101 1.58 19.93 1.43
C ARG A 101 1.27 20.32 -0.02
N ARG A 102 0.76 19.38 -0.82
CA ARG A 102 0.36 19.61 -2.21
C ARG A 102 -1.08 20.09 -2.38
N ASN A 103 -1.83 20.27 -1.30
CA ASN A 103 -3.27 20.60 -1.34
C ASN A 103 -4.06 19.57 -2.17
N ILE A 104 -3.75 18.28 -1.96
CA ILE A 104 -4.49 17.18 -2.55
C ILE A 104 -5.40 16.62 -1.47
N ASP A 105 -6.69 16.92 -1.61
CA ASP A 105 -7.69 16.59 -0.60
C ASP A 105 -8.27 15.18 -0.79
N PRO A 106 -8.63 14.48 0.32
CA PRO A 106 -9.37 13.22 0.27
C PRO A 106 -10.82 13.42 -0.22
N PRO A 107 -11.56 12.33 -0.55
CA PRO A 107 -11.15 10.95 -0.42
C PRO A 107 -10.36 10.44 -1.63
N TYR A 108 -9.38 9.56 -1.35
CA TYR A 108 -8.46 8.99 -2.33
C TYR A 108 -8.90 7.59 -2.78
N VAL A 109 -8.51 7.19 -4.00
CA VAL A 109 -8.39 5.77 -4.36
C VAL A 109 -6.94 5.35 -4.11
N LEU A 110 -6.74 4.41 -3.22
CA LEU A 110 -5.43 3.88 -2.89
C LEU A 110 -5.12 2.67 -3.75
N VAL A 111 -3.95 2.65 -4.38
CA VAL A 111 -3.44 1.52 -5.17
C VAL A 111 -2.08 1.13 -4.61
N GLY A 112 -1.93 -0.11 -4.16
CA GLY A 112 -0.67 -0.58 -3.59
C GLY A 112 -0.19 -1.89 -4.22
N HIS A 113 1.07 -1.93 -4.66
CA HIS A 113 1.73 -3.13 -5.17
C HIS A 113 2.62 -3.76 -4.10
N SER A 114 2.53 -5.09 -3.92
CA SER A 114 3.44 -5.82 -3.04
C SER A 114 3.51 -5.20 -1.62
N LEU A 115 4.70 -4.85 -1.12
CA LEU A 115 4.88 -4.17 0.17
C LEU A 115 4.11 -2.83 0.25
N GLY A 116 3.99 -2.11 -0.86
CA GLY A 116 3.15 -0.91 -0.94
C GLY A 116 1.67 -1.20 -0.68
N GLY A 117 1.21 -2.40 -1.05
CA GLY A 117 -0.14 -2.85 -0.73
C GLY A 117 -0.35 -3.01 0.78
N LEU A 118 0.65 -3.49 1.53
CA LEU A 118 0.59 -3.57 2.99
C LEU A 118 0.43 -2.16 3.63
N TYR A 119 1.17 -1.18 3.14
CA TYR A 119 1.03 0.21 3.61
C TYR A 119 -0.35 0.80 3.30
N MET A 120 -0.90 0.49 2.12
CA MET A 120 -2.25 0.96 1.75
C MET A 120 -3.36 0.27 2.53
N GLN A 121 -3.19 -0.99 2.94
CA GLN A 121 -4.10 -1.65 3.90
C GLN A 121 -4.10 -0.92 5.25
N TYR A 122 -2.92 -0.55 5.77
CA TYR A 122 -2.83 0.27 6.99
C TYR A 122 -3.52 1.62 6.83
N PHE A 123 -3.29 2.31 5.72
CA PHE A 123 -3.94 3.60 5.43
C PHE A 123 -5.46 3.44 5.46
N ALA A 124 -5.98 2.48 4.71
CA ALA A 124 -7.42 2.26 4.58
C ALA A 124 -8.09 1.97 5.93
N ARG A 125 -7.44 1.18 6.78
CA ARG A 125 -7.97 0.80 8.09
C ARG A 125 -7.92 1.92 9.13
N ASN A 126 -6.87 2.74 9.13
CA ASN A 126 -6.69 3.79 10.13
C ASN A 126 -7.28 5.14 9.73
N TYR A 127 -7.52 5.36 8.44
CA TYR A 127 -8.09 6.61 7.91
C TYR A 127 -9.22 6.34 6.89
N PRO A 128 -10.23 5.52 7.25
CA PRO A 128 -11.26 5.08 6.30
C PRO A 128 -12.07 6.22 5.68
N GLN A 129 -12.23 7.32 6.39
CA GLN A 129 -12.92 8.53 5.89
C GLN A 129 -12.13 9.26 4.79
N GLU A 130 -10.83 8.98 4.64
CA GLU A 130 -9.99 9.55 3.58
C GLU A 130 -9.93 8.65 2.33
N VAL A 131 -10.63 7.49 2.33
CA VAL A 131 -10.49 6.46 1.29
C VAL A 131 -11.81 6.24 0.55
N ALA A 132 -11.79 6.45 -0.76
CA ALA A 132 -12.92 6.21 -1.66
C ALA A 132 -12.91 4.78 -2.24
N GLY A 133 -11.74 4.13 -2.26
CA GLY A 133 -11.56 2.77 -2.74
C GLY A 133 -10.13 2.29 -2.55
N LEU A 134 -9.94 0.97 -2.52
CA LEU A 134 -8.66 0.31 -2.32
C LEU A 134 -8.42 -0.74 -3.40
N LEU A 135 -7.31 -0.62 -4.13
CA LEU A 135 -6.83 -1.61 -5.09
C LEU A 135 -5.52 -2.21 -4.61
N LEU A 136 -5.53 -3.49 -4.35
CA LEU A 136 -4.37 -4.25 -3.93
C LEU A 136 -3.85 -5.09 -5.10
N VAL A 137 -2.61 -4.85 -5.51
CA VAL A 137 -2.00 -5.46 -6.69
C VAL A 137 -0.91 -6.42 -6.21
N ASP A 138 -1.22 -7.70 -6.17
CA ASP A 138 -0.37 -8.78 -5.63
C ASP A 138 0.27 -8.38 -4.30
N SER A 139 -0.57 -7.91 -3.39
CA SER A 139 -0.17 -7.23 -2.14
C SER A 139 0.48 -8.19 -1.17
N THR A 140 1.40 -7.69 -0.36
CA THR A 140 1.91 -8.39 0.82
C THR A 140 0.81 -8.50 1.87
N SER A 141 0.60 -9.69 2.44
CA SER A 141 -0.26 -9.89 3.61
C SER A 141 0.47 -9.45 4.89
N TRP A 142 -0.29 -9.16 5.94
CA TRP A 142 0.33 -8.82 7.23
C TRP A 142 1.18 -9.97 7.79
N HIS A 143 0.81 -11.23 7.55
CA HIS A 143 1.59 -12.41 7.91
C HIS A 143 2.96 -12.47 7.19
N GLN A 144 3.03 -12.09 5.91
CA GLN A 144 4.29 -12.04 5.17
C GLN A 144 5.22 -10.95 5.69
N GLY A 145 4.67 -9.82 6.14
CA GLY A 145 5.44 -8.78 6.81
C GLY A 145 6.19 -9.34 8.02
N MET A 146 5.56 -10.21 8.80
CA MET A 146 6.14 -10.83 9.99
C MET A 146 7.14 -11.96 9.67
N SER A 147 7.08 -12.58 8.51
CA SER A 147 7.89 -13.76 8.17
C SER A 147 8.98 -13.43 7.16
N VAL A 148 10.00 -12.67 7.55
CA VAL A 148 11.27 -12.55 6.78
C VAL A 148 11.93 -13.94 6.58
N ASP A 149 11.49 -14.94 7.33
CA ASP A 149 11.86 -16.34 7.17
C ASP A 149 11.16 -17.09 6.03
N ALA A 150 10.15 -16.50 5.38
CA ALA A 150 9.35 -17.18 4.36
C ALA A 150 10.11 -17.55 3.06
N SER A 151 11.36 -17.15 2.91
CA SER A 151 12.22 -17.70 1.86
C SER A 151 12.98 -18.94 2.33
N ALA A 152 12.29 -19.90 2.96
CA ALA A 152 12.85 -21.15 3.43
C ALA A 152 13.62 -21.95 2.36
N ASN A 153 13.48 -21.58 1.08
CA ASN A 153 14.17 -22.20 -0.05
C ASN A 153 15.44 -21.46 -0.50
N THR A 154 15.80 -20.32 0.11
CA THR A 154 17.06 -19.64 -0.24
C THR A 154 18.13 -20.00 0.78
N PRO A 155 19.27 -20.63 0.37
CA PRO A 155 20.35 -20.94 1.30
C PRO A 155 20.79 -19.73 2.10
N TYR A 156 21.00 -19.88 3.41
CA TYR A 156 21.40 -18.81 4.34
C TYR A 156 22.54 -17.93 3.81
N MET A 157 23.55 -18.53 3.19
CA MET A 157 24.68 -17.82 2.58
C MET A 157 24.25 -16.93 1.38
N GLY A 158 23.26 -17.38 0.59
CA GLY A 158 22.73 -16.56 -0.52
C GLY A 158 21.96 -15.35 -0.03
N ARG A 159 21.22 -15.50 1.07
CA ARG A 159 20.45 -14.41 1.72
C ARG A 159 21.38 -13.32 2.25
N THR A 160 22.46 -13.69 2.94
CA THR A 160 23.42 -12.72 3.48
C THR A 160 24.16 -11.96 2.38
N ALA A 161 24.55 -12.65 1.29
CA ALA A 161 25.20 -12.00 0.15
C ALA A 161 24.26 -11.03 -0.58
N VAL A 162 23.02 -11.41 -0.83
CA VAL A 162 22.02 -10.53 -1.48
C VAL A 162 21.74 -9.30 -0.62
N THR A 163 21.55 -9.47 0.69
CA THR A 163 21.31 -8.33 1.59
C THR A 163 22.50 -7.40 1.72
N LEU A 164 23.73 -7.89 1.55
CA LEU A 164 24.93 -7.06 1.67
C LEU A 164 25.04 -6.02 0.53
N PHE A 165 24.60 -6.38 -0.68
CA PHE A 165 24.64 -5.50 -1.85
C PHE A 165 23.33 -4.75 -2.07
N MET A 166 22.29 -5.01 -1.25
CA MET A 166 21.01 -4.32 -1.33
C MET A 166 21.13 -2.87 -0.83
N PRO A 167 20.50 -1.88 -1.49
CA PRO A 167 20.44 -0.52 -0.99
C PRO A 167 19.96 -0.47 0.47
N TRP A 168 20.55 0.41 1.27
CA TRP A 168 20.28 0.49 2.72
C TRP A 168 18.79 0.68 3.03
N ILE A 169 18.07 1.44 2.19
CA ILE A 169 16.64 1.69 2.37
C ILE A 169 15.80 0.42 2.21
N MET A 170 16.11 -0.41 1.22
CA MET A 170 15.42 -1.68 1.04
C MET A 170 15.66 -2.63 2.22
N ARG A 171 16.90 -2.70 2.73
CA ARG A 171 17.22 -3.46 3.94
C ARG A 171 16.41 -2.96 5.14
N ARG A 172 16.25 -1.64 5.24
CA ARG A 172 15.47 -1.03 6.30
C ARG A 172 13.99 -1.42 6.19
N GLU A 173 13.39 -1.31 5.02
CA GLU A 173 12.00 -1.74 4.78
C GLU A 173 11.80 -3.24 5.06
N ILE A 174 12.75 -4.10 4.68
CA ILE A 174 12.69 -5.53 5.01
C ILE A 174 12.75 -5.75 6.54
N ASN A 175 13.67 -5.09 7.22
CA ASN A 175 13.81 -5.24 8.67
C ASN A 175 12.58 -4.73 9.44
N ASP A 176 11.94 -3.69 8.95
CA ASP A 176 10.78 -3.06 9.57
C ASP A 176 9.44 -3.68 9.08
N SER A 177 9.48 -4.61 8.10
CA SER A 177 8.27 -5.22 7.52
C SER A 177 7.45 -6.04 8.53
N GLY A 178 8.12 -6.65 9.52
CA GLY A 178 7.45 -7.32 10.64
C GLY A 178 6.57 -6.35 11.43
N ALA A 179 7.14 -5.23 11.86
CA ALA A 179 6.40 -4.18 12.55
C ALA A 179 5.29 -3.59 11.68
N ALA A 180 5.54 -3.44 10.37
CA ALA A 180 4.53 -2.98 9.42
C ALA A 180 3.32 -3.93 9.35
N GLY A 181 3.57 -5.25 9.30
CA GLY A 181 2.53 -6.28 9.33
C GLY A 181 1.74 -6.29 10.65
N GLU A 182 2.44 -6.23 11.79
CA GLU A 182 1.80 -6.15 13.11
C GLU A 182 0.88 -4.93 13.23
N GLN A 183 1.29 -3.77 12.71
CA GLN A 183 0.48 -2.56 12.69
C GLN A 183 -0.79 -2.72 11.86
N VAL A 184 -0.74 -3.40 10.70
CA VAL A 184 -1.92 -3.72 9.89
C VAL A 184 -2.84 -4.67 10.64
N HIS A 185 -2.29 -5.73 11.24
CA HIS A 185 -3.06 -6.70 12.03
C HIS A 185 -3.78 -6.04 13.22
N ALA A 186 -3.11 -5.13 13.91
CA ALA A 186 -3.66 -4.40 15.06
C ALA A 186 -4.63 -3.27 14.67
N SER A 187 -4.71 -2.92 13.38
CA SER A 187 -5.59 -1.86 12.90
C SER A 187 -7.07 -2.25 12.98
N PRO A 188 -7.98 -1.27 13.16
CA PRO A 188 -9.42 -1.54 13.17
C PRO A 188 -9.89 -2.26 11.90
N GLN A 189 -10.89 -3.12 12.04
CA GLN A 189 -11.61 -3.64 10.87
C GLN A 189 -12.45 -2.52 10.24
N VAL A 190 -12.58 -2.54 8.92
CA VAL A 190 -13.32 -1.53 8.16
C VAL A 190 -14.48 -2.17 7.40
N ASP A 191 -15.67 -1.60 7.54
CA ASP A 191 -16.90 -2.27 7.09
C ASP A 191 -17.27 -2.00 5.63
N ARG A 192 -16.75 -0.97 4.95
CA ARG A 192 -17.30 -0.55 3.64
C ARG A 192 -16.37 0.28 2.75
N ILE A 193 -15.14 -0.11 2.63
CA ILE A 193 -14.29 0.48 1.59
C ILE A 193 -14.43 -0.39 0.33
N PRO A 194 -14.90 0.15 -0.81
CA PRO A 194 -14.87 -0.57 -2.08
C PRO A 194 -13.45 -1.06 -2.34
N THR A 195 -13.27 -2.38 -2.37
CA THR A 195 -11.93 -2.99 -2.46
C THR A 195 -11.88 -3.97 -3.62
N ILE A 196 -10.80 -3.92 -4.39
CA ILE A 196 -10.46 -4.92 -5.41
C ILE A 196 -9.08 -5.48 -5.08
N VAL A 197 -8.96 -6.80 -5.03
CA VAL A 197 -7.72 -7.53 -4.85
C VAL A 197 -7.37 -8.22 -6.17
N LEU A 198 -6.23 -7.86 -6.75
CA LEU A 198 -5.68 -8.53 -7.92
C LEU A 198 -4.53 -9.42 -7.46
N SER A 199 -4.60 -10.70 -7.72
CA SER A 199 -3.54 -11.65 -7.40
C SER A 199 -2.96 -12.32 -8.65
N SER A 200 -1.65 -12.54 -8.64
CA SER A 200 -0.94 -13.22 -9.73
C SER A 200 -1.25 -14.72 -9.74
N THR A 201 -1.25 -15.31 -10.95
CA THR A 201 -1.40 -16.77 -11.12
C THR A 201 -0.08 -17.48 -11.41
N ARG A 202 0.97 -16.73 -11.75
CA ARG A 202 2.32 -17.28 -11.96
C ARG A 202 3.27 -16.80 -10.88
N GLY A 203 3.94 -17.75 -10.25
CA GLY A 203 5.03 -17.47 -9.32
C GLY A 203 6.38 -17.32 -10.02
N PRO A 204 7.43 -17.00 -9.26
CA PRO A 204 8.79 -16.95 -9.77
C PRO A 204 9.25 -18.33 -10.28
N SER A 205 10.24 -18.32 -11.17
CA SER A 205 10.83 -19.56 -11.68
C SER A 205 11.36 -20.44 -10.54
N GLY A 206 10.92 -21.70 -10.51
CA GLY A 206 11.29 -22.65 -9.45
C GLY A 206 10.37 -22.61 -8.21
N GLU A 207 9.30 -21.84 -8.22
CA GLU A 207 8.29 -21.89 -7.17
C GLU A 207 7.68 -23.29 -7.06
N THR A 208 7.58 -23.81 -5.85
CA THR A 208 6.92 -25.10 -5.61
C THR A 208 5.41 -24.95 -5.60
N PRO A 209 4.62 -26.03 -5.91
CA PRO A 209 3.18 -25.99 -5.79
C PRO A 209 2.68 -25.57 -4.39
N ALA A 210 3.40 -26.00 -3.34
CA ALA A 210 3.06 -25.62 -1.96
C ALA A 210 3.26 -24.11 -1.70
N ALA A 211 4.36 -23.54 -2.19
CA ALA A 211 4.60 -22.09 -2.09
C ALA A 211 3.55 -21.30 -2.88
N ARG A 212 3.17 -21.79 -4.06
CA ARG A 212 2.10 -21.16 -4.87
C ARG A 212 0.74 -21.21 -4.15
N ALA A 213 0.39 -22.36 -3.54
CA ALA A 213 -0.83 -22.49 -2.74
C ALA A 213 -0.83 -21.51 -1.56
N LEU A 214 0.26 -21.43 -0.81
CA LEU A 214 0.41 -20.49 0.30
C LEU A 214 0.25 -19.03 -0.14
N SER A 215 0.84 -18.65 -1.28
CA SER A 215 0.67 -17.31 -1.85
C SER A 215 -0.80 -17.03 -2.22
N ALA A 216 -1.50 -18.02 -2.77
CA ALA A 216 -2.91 -17.88 -3.10
C ALA A 216 -3.78 -17.74 -1.83
N ASP A 217 -3.54 -18.55 -0.80
CA ASP A 217 -4.24 -18.47 0.48
C ASP A 217 -4.07 -17.10 1.15
N MET A 218 -2.87 -16.53 1.10
CA MET A 218 -2.60 -15.19 1.62
C MET A 218 -3.39 -14.10 0.86
N GLN A 219 -3.58 -14.23 -0.45
CA GLN A 219 -4.39 -13.27 -1.22
C GLN A 219 -5.89 -13.43 -0.91
N ASP A 220 -6.36 -14.67 -0.69
CA ASP A 220 -7.72 -14.93 -0.23
C ASP A 220 -7.98 -14.33 1.16
N GLU A 221 -7.00 -14.44 2.07
CA GLU A 221 -7.06 -13.81 3.39
C GLU A 221 -7.14 -12.28 3.30
N ILE A 222 -6.29 -11.64 2.47
CA ILE A 222 -6.36 -10.19 2.24
C ILE A 222 -7.76 -9.79 1.75
N ALA A 223 -8.34 -10.54 0.82
CA ALA A 223 -9.68 -10.26 0.33
C ALA A 223 -10.75 -10.41 1.42
N ALA A 224 -10.63 -11.43 2.27
CA ALA A 224 -11.55 -11.65 3.40
C ALA A 224 -11.47 -10.55 4.47
N ASP A 225 -10.32 -9.91 4.61
CA ASP A 225 -10.08 -8.81 5.54
C ASP A 225 -10.82 -7.51 5.17
N PHE A 226 -11.34 -7.41 3.94
CA PHE A 226 -12.14 -6.28 3.46
C PHE A 226 -13.52 -6.75 3.01
N PRO A 227 -14.56 -6.65 3.86
CA PRO A 227 -15.89 -7.15 3.56
C PRO A 227 -16.46 -6.62 2.24
N GLY A 228 -16.82 -7.54 1.34
CA GLY A 228 -17.33 -7.22 0.01
C GLY A 228 -16.25 -6.92 -1.04
N ALA A 229 -14.99 -7.22 -0.75
CA ALA A 229 -13.91 -7.10 -1.72
C ALA A 229 -14.13 -8.02 -2.93
N GLU A 230 -13.88 -7.49 -4.12
CA GLU A 230 -13.77 -8.28 -5.35
C GLU A 230 -12.36 -8.86 -5.43
N HIS A 231 -12.23 -10.18 -5.52
CA HIS A 231 -10.94 -10.85 -5.69
C HIS A 231 -10.81 -11.42 -7.10
N VAL A 232 -9.84 -10.90 -7.87
CA VAL A 232 -9.57 -11.30 -9.25
C VAL A 232 -8.20 -11.98 -9.32
N ARG A 233 -8.20 -13.27 -9.65
CA ARG A 233 -6.97 -14.00 -9.99
C ARG A 233 -6.61 -13.72 -11.44
N VAL A 234 -5.54 -12.93 -11.65
CA VAL A 234 -5.16 -12.42 -12.98
C VAL A 234 -4.39 -13.49 -13.74
N ALA A 235 -5.04 -14.05 -14.76
CA ALA A 235 -4.46 -15.10 -15.60
C ALA A 235 -3.17 -14.60 -16.28
N ASP A 236 -2.20 -15.51 -16.41
CA ASP A 236 -0.93 -15.28 -17.10
C ASP A 236 -0.10 -14.10 -16.58
N SER A 237 -0.33 -13.69 -15.32
CA SER A 237 0.45 -12.65 -14.67
C SER A 237 1.35 -13.20 -13.57
N GLY A 238 2.57 -12.69 -13.50
CA GLY A 238 3.46 -12.80 -12.36
C GLY A 238 3.23 -11.66 -11.36
N HIS A 239 4.17 -11.50 -10.42
CA HIS A 239 4.10 -10.52 -9.32
C HIS A 239 3.88 -9.07 -9.76
N TYR A 240 4.36 -8.69 -10.95
CA TYR A 240 4.20 -7.34 -11.50
C TYR A 240 2.98 -7.25 -12.42
N ILE A 241 1.77 -7.42 -11.88
CA ILE A 241 0.51 -7.39 -12.64
C ILE A 241 0.40 -6.10 -13.47
N GLN A 242 0.85 -4.96 -12.94
CA GLN A 242 0.85 -3.66 -13.62
C GLN A 242 1.76 -3.61 -14.87
N ARG A 243 2.66 -4.59 -15.04
CA ARG A 243 3.52 -4.76 -16.22
C ARG A 243 2.99 -5.87 -17.14
N ASP A 244 2.60 -7.00 -16.56
CA ASP A 244 2.18 -8.19 -17.30
C ASP A 244 0.77 -8.03 -17.89
N GLN A 245 -0.16 -7.46 -17.09
CA GLN A 245 -1.57 -7.26 -17.42
C GLN A 245 -2.03 -5.83 -17.08
N PRO A 246 -1.41 -4.78 -17.67
CA PRO A 246 -1.64 -3.39 -17.29
C PRO A 246 -3.11 -2.96 -17.43
N THR A 247 -3.84 -3.54 -18.37
CA THR A 247 -5.25 -3.20 -18.60
C THR A 247 -6.13 -3.53 -17.41
N VAL A 248 -5.90 -4.68 -16.74
CA VAL A 248 -6.68 -5.09 -15.57
C VAL A 248 -6.48 -4.11 -14.41
N VAL A 249 -5.25 -3.67 -14.16
CA VAL A 249 -4.94 -2.67 -13.13
C VAL A 249 -5.58 -1.31 -13.45
N VAL A 250 -5.52 -0.89 -14.72
CA VAL A 250 -6.13 0.37 -15.16
C VAL A 250 -7.65 0.35 -14.98
N GLU A 251 -8.31 -0.72 -15.40
CA GLU A 251 -9.77 -0.86 -15.30
C GLU A 251 -10.21 -0.88 -13.84
N ALA A 252 -9.56 -1.67 -12.97
CA ALA A 252 -9.86 -1.72 -11.55
C ALA A 252 -9.68 -0.37 -10.85
N ALA A 253 -8.57 0.34 -11.09
CA ALA A 253 -8.33 1.66 -10.51
C ALA A 253 -9.37 2.69 -10.99
N ARG A 254 -9.73 2.66 -12.27
CA ARG A 254 -10.75 3.54 -12.84
C ARG A 254 -12.15 3.24 -12.33
N GLN A 255 -12.51 1.96 -12.18
CA GLN A 255 -13.77 1.53 -11.56
C GLN A 255 -13.90 2.12 -10.15
N LEU A 256 -12.88 1.98 -9.30
CA LEU A 256 -12.87 2.54 -7.95
C LEU A 256 -12.91 4.08 -7.94
N ALA A 257 -12.30 4.72 -8.94
CA ALA A 257 -12.36 6.17 -9.11
C ALA A 257 -13.73 6.67 -9.61
N GLY A 258 -14.64 5.78 -10.03
CA GLY A 258 -15.93 6.13 -10.64
C GLY A 258 -15.79 6.65 -12.06
N CYS A 259 -14.74 6.26 -12.76
CA CYS A 259 -14.48 6.63 -14.14
C CYS A 259 -15.25 5.73 -15.12
N PRO A 260 -15.66 6.25 -16.29
CA PRO A 260 -16.18 5.41 -17.36
C PRO A 260 -15.15 4.38 -17.82
N SER A 261 -15.61 3.21 -18.24
CA SER A 261 -14.76 2.20 -18.87
C SER A 261 -14.05 2.79 -20.09
N ILE A 262 -12.79 2.42 -20.29
CA ILE A 262 -12.09 2.77 -21.53
C ILE A 262 -12.62 1.84 -22.64
N PRO A 263 -13.21 2.37 -23.70
CA PRO A 263 -13.63 1.50 -24.79
C PRO A 263 -12.41 0.75 -25.35
N PRO A 264 -12.57 -0.53 -25.77
CA PRO A 264 -11.50 -1.27 -26.41
C PRO A 264 -10.92 -0.43 -27.56
N ARG A 265 -9.61 -0.31 -27.62
CA ARG A 265 -8.96 0.35 -28.77
C ARG A 265 -9.46 -0.35 -30.02
N ALA A 266 -10.15 0.37 -30.89
CA ALA A 266 -10.49 -0.14 -32.22
C ALA A 266 -9.20 -0.68 -32.85
N GLN A 267 -9.15 -1.98 -33.07
CA GLN A 267 -8.03 -2.59 -33.81
C GLN A 267 -7.99 -1.91 -35.16
N GLY A 268 -6.94 -1.08 -35.35
CA GLY A 268 -6.77 -0.37 -36.63
C GLY A 268 -6.84 -1.39 -37.77
N THR A 269 -7.78 -1.18 -38.65
CA THR A 269 -7.86 -1.95 -39.92
C THR A 269 -6.48 -1.89 -40.56
N PRO A 270 -5.84 -3.03 -40.88
CA PRO A 270 -4.57 -2.99 -41.59
C PRO A 270 -4.77 -2.21 -42.88
N ALA A 271 -3.91 -1.22 -43.08
CA ALA A 271 -3.90 -0.47 -44.35
C ALA A 271 -3.76 -1.45 -45.51
N GLN A 272 -4.80 -1.55 -46.33
CA GLN A 272 -4.72 -2.28 -47.58
C GLN A 272 -3.79 -1.47 -48.49
N ASN A 273 -2.59 -2.03 -48.75
CA ASN A 273 -1.71 -1.58 -49.83
C ASN A 273 -2.17 -2.18 -51.15
#